data_799f66a6a144542467d1cc51e3f0482d
#
_entry.id   799f66a6a144542467d1cc51e3f0482d
#
_cell.length_a   1.000
_cell.length_b   1.000
_cell.length_c   1.000
_cell.angle_alpha   90.00
_cell.angle_beta   90.00
_cell.angle_gamma   90.00
#
_symmetry.space_group_name_H-M   'P 1'
#
loop_
_entity.id
_entity.type
_entity.pdbx_description
1 polymer ?
#
loop_
_entity_poly.entity_id
_entity_poly.type
_entity_poly.pdbx_seq_one_letter_code
_entity_poly.pdbx_strand_id
1 'polypeptide(L)'
;MGKYLQVFTTVDDREKAELIADRLVEKRLAACVQITGPITSVYRWKGKKERSKEWLLIIKSDENHYLLLEEEIRSLHSYEIPEIVASPIVFGNRSYLAWIDDNLMGTNDGAEKDKF
;
A
#
# COMPACT_ATOMS: atom_id res chain seq x y z
N MET A 1 8.15 -13.84 11.82
CA MET A 1 8.53 -13.27 10.72
C MET A 1 7.42 -12.98 9.79
N GLY A 2 7.11 -11.84 9.62
CA GLY A 2 6.03 -11.49 8.71
C GLY A 2 6.38 -11.84 7.29
N LYS A 3 5.37 -12.12 6.50
CA LYS A 3 5.57 -12.31 5.10
C LYS A 3 5.48 -10.97 4.42
N TYR A 4 6.29 -10.82 3.38
CA TYR A 4 6.29 -9.59 2.59
C TYR A 4 5.09 -9.57 1.68
N LEU A 5 4.51 -8.39 1.50
CA LEU A 5 3.28 -8.24 0.74
C LEU A 5 3.41 -7.15 -0.29
N GLN A 6 2.71 -7.32 -1.41
CA GLN A 6 2.37 -6.23 -2.30
C GLN A 6 0.92 -5.91 -2.03
N VAL A 7 0.64 -4.66 -1.73
CA VAL A 7 -0.71 -4.20 -1.46
C VAL A 7 -1.12 -3.29 -2.59
N PHE A 8 -2.35 -3.43 -3.07
CA PHE A 8 -2.85 -2.65 -4.20
C PHE A 8 -4.07 -1.87 -3.80
N THR A 9 -4.12 -0.61 -4.23
CA THR A 9 -5.32 0.19 -4.09
C THR A 9 -5.40 1.11 -5.30
N THR A 10 -6.60 1.54 -5.65
CA THR A 10 -6.81 2.44 -6.78
C THR A 10 -7.56 3.67 -6.33
N VAL A 11 -7.26 4.81 -6.92
CA VAL A 11 -7.96 6.06 -6.64
C VAL A 11 -8.22 6.78 -7.94
N ASP A 12 -9.21 7.66 -7.94
CA ASP A 12 -9.61 8.35 -9.16
C ASP A 12 -8.94 9.72 -9.33
N ASP A 13 -7.98 10.04 -8.48
CA ASP A 13 -7.36 11.35 -8.49
C ASP A 13 -5.88 11.18 -8.24
N ARG A 14 -5.05 11.68 -9.13
CA ARG A 14 -3.60 11.52 -8.99
C ARG A 14 -3.07 12.18 -7.73
N GLU A 15 -3.63 13.32 -7.36
CA GLU A 15 -3.15 13.99 -6.16
C GLU A 15 -3.47 13.17 -4.92
N LYS A 16 -4.60 12.51 -4.91
CA LYS A 16 -4.95 11.64 -3.80
C LYS A 16 -3.99 10.46 -3.74
N ALA A 17 -3.61 9.93 -4.90
CA ALA A 17 -2.66 8.83 -4.94
C ALA A 17 -1.34 9.26 -4.33
N GLU A 18 -0.88 10.46 -4.66
CA GLU A 18 0.39 10.95 -4.12
C GLU A 18 0.29 11.20 -2.63
N LEU A 19 -0.84 11.73 -2.17
CA LEU A 19 -1.04 11.94 -0.75
C LEU A 19 -0.97 10.63 0.03
N ILE A 20 -1.65 9.61 -0.46
CA ILE A 20 -1.65 8.31 0.20
C ILE A 20 -0.24 7.75 0.21
N ALA A 21 0.45 7.80 -0.94
CA ALA A 21 1.81 7.28 -1.04
C ALA A 21 2.74 7.96 -0.04
N ASP A 22 2.69 9.28 0.00
CA ASP A 22 3.55 10.02 0.91
C ASP A 22 3.26 9.67 2.37
N ARG A 23 1.99 9.58 2.72
CA ARG A 23 1.62 9.32 4.10
C ARG A 23 2.05 7.94 4.54
N LEU A 24 1.90 6.94 3.67
CA LEU A 24 2.26 5.58 4.03
C LEU A 24 3.76 5.44 4.25
N VAL A 25 4.55 6.10 3.41
CA VAL A 25 6.00 6.02 3.55
C VAL A 25 6.46 6.83 4.76
N GLU A 26 5.89 8.02 4.98
CA GLU A 26 6.25 8.84 6.13
C GLU A 26 5.98 8.11 7.43
N LYS A 27 4.87 7.42 7.51
CA LYS A 27 4.51 6.69 8.74
C LYS A 27 5.18 5.34 8.82
N ARG A 28 5.96 4.99 7.81
CA ARG A 28 6.70 3.74 7.77
C ARG A 28 5.79 2.53 7.84
N LEU A 29 4.62 2.66 7.25
CA LEU A 29 3.70 1.54 7.07
C LEU A 29 3.96 0.86 5.74
N ALA A 30 4.65 1.55 4.85
CA ALA A 30 5.08 1.00 3.57
C ALA A 30 6.54 1.36 3.37
N ALA A 31 7.30 0.45 2.81
CA ALA A 31 8.69 0.74 2.47
C ALA A 31 8.76 1.50 1.16
N CYS A 32 7.81 1.27 0.28
CA CYS A 32 7.84 1.83 -1.05
C CYS A 32 6.43 1.85 -1.60
N VAL A 33 6.07 2.92 -2.32
CA VAL A 33 4.80 2.99 -3.01
C VAL A 33 5.09 3.44 -4.43
N GLN A 34 4.60 2.71 -5.39
CA GLN A 34 4.74 3.07 -6.80
C GLN A 34 3.36 3.39 -7.34
N ILE A 35 3.27 4.43 -8.16
CA ILE A 35 2.01 4.89 -8.70
C ILE A 35 2.07 4.74 -10.20
N THR A 36 1.06 4.10 -10.79
CA THR A 36 0.97 3.99 -12.23
C THR A 36 -0.42 4.36 -12.67
N GLY A 37 -0.52 4.96 -13.83
CA GLY A 37 -1.79 5.36 -14.36
C GLY A 37 -1.62 6.44 -15.40
N PRO A 38 -2.73 6.88 -15.97
CA PRO A 38 -4.08 6.42 -15.63
C PRO A 38 -4.37 5.06 -16.22
N ILE A 39 -5.13 4.28 -15.47
CA ILE A 39 -5.61 2.99 -15.97
C ILE A 39 -7.12 3.11 -16.13
N THR A 40 -7.71 2.20 -16.90
CA THR A 40 -9.15 2.16 -17.06
C THR A 40 -9.68 1.00 -16.26
N SER A 41 -10.61 1.27 -15.36
CA SER A 41 -11.25 0.24 -14.56
C SER A 41 -12.69 0.10 -15.00
N VAL A 42 -13.12 -1.14 -15.21
CA VAL A 42 -14.49 -1.42 -15.62
C VAL A 42 -15.06 -2.35 -14.54
N TYR A 43 -16.17 -1.96 -13.94
CA TYR A 43 -16.68 -2.69 -12.79
C TYR A 43 -18.18 -2.46 -12.69
N ARG A 44 -18.82 -3.17 -11.76
CA ARG A 44 -20.25 -3.02 -11.54
C ARG A 44 -20.45 -2.30 -10.21
N TRP A 45 -21.26 -1.25 -10.24
CA TRP A 45 -21.54 -0.49 -9.04
C TRP A 45 -23.02 -0.20 -8.98
N LYS A 46 -23.67 -0.64 -7.92
CA LYS A 46 -25.11 -0.44 -7.70
C LYS A 46 -25.92 -0.92 -8.92
N GLY A 47 -25.55 -2.09 -9.41
CA GLY A 47 -26.28 -2.72 -10.50
C GLY A 47 -25.96 -2.21 -11.90
N LYS A 48 -25.02 -1.29 -12.03
CA LYS A 48 -24.69 -0.74 -13.32
C LYS A 48 -23.24 -0.95 -13.65
N LYS A 49 -22.94 -1.08 -14.95
CA LYS A 49 -21.57 -1.19 -15.39
C LYS A 49 -20.98 0.22 -15.44
N GLU A 50 -19.86 0.39 -14.80
CA GLU A 50 -19.19 1.69 -14.74
C GLU A 50 -17.79 1.57 -15.31
N ARG A 51 -17.26 2.70 -15.76
CA ARG A 51 -15.92 2.77 -16.30
C ARG A 51 -15.29 4.04 -15.77
N SER A 52 -14.12 3.93 -15.19
CA SER A 52 -13.48 5.11 -14.65
C SER A 52 -11.98 5.07 -14.89
N LYS A 53 -11.38 6.25 -14.85
CA LYS A 53 -9.95 6.40 -14.96
C LYS A 53 -9.39 6.42 -13.55
N GLU A 54 -8.38 5.63 -13.32
CA GLU A 54 -7.83 5.51 -11.97
C GLU A 54 -6.32 5.44 -11.99
N TRP A 55 -5.73 5.66 -10.83
CA TRP A 55 -4.31 5.46 -10.61
C TRP A 55 -4.16 4.30 -9.66
N LEU A 56 -3.22 3.40 -9.97
CA LEU A 56 -2.98 2.20 -9.18
C LEU A 56 -1.74 2.42 -8.32
N LEU A 57 -1.87 2.15 -7.04
CA LEU A 57 -0.74 2.19 -6.14
C LEU A 57 -0.30 0.77 -5.85
N ILE A 58 1.00 0.54 -5.97
CA ILE A 58 1.60 -0.75 -5.68
C ILE A 58 2.51 -0.52 -4.49
N ILE A 59 2.18 -1.15 -3.36
CA ILE A 59 2.74 -0.83 -2.07
C ILE A 59 3.50 -2.03 -1.54
N LYS A 60 4.74 -1.81 -1.08
CA LYS A 60 5.52 -2.91 -0.51
C LYS A 60 5.50 -2.80 1.00
N SER A 61 5.05 -3.84 1.66
CA SER A 61 4.94 -3.86 3.11
C SER A 61 5.05 -5.30 3.59
N ASP A 62 4.49 -5.61 4.74
CA ASP A 62 4.51 -6.97 5.26
C ASP A 62 3.24 -7.24 6.05
N GLU A 63 3.09 -8.48 6.51
CA GLU A 63 1.89 -8.88 7.23
C GLU A 63 1.73 -8.17 8.56
N ASN A 64 2.84 -7.85 9.21
CA ASN A 64 2.76 -7.22 10.53
C ASN A 64 2.21 -5.82 10.47
N HIS A 65 2.35 -5.15 9.34
CA HIS A 65 1.91 -3.76 9.21
C HIS A 65 0.63 -3.62 8.40
N TYR A 66 0.09 -4.74 7.90
CA TYR A 66 -1.00 -4.65 6.95
C TYR A 66 -2.25 -3.97 7.53
N LEU A 67 -2.65 -4.34 8.75
CA LEU A 67 -3.89 -3.77 9.28
C LEU A 67 -3.78 -2.27 9.50
N LEU A 68 -2.62 -1.80 9.99
CA LEU A 68 -2.43 -0.36 10.15
C LEU A 68 -2.37 0.34 8.80
N LEU A 69 -1.76 -0.32 7.81
CA LEU A 69 -1.68 0.23 6.49
C LEU A 69 -3.07 0.35 5.87
N GLU A 70 -3.88 -0.68 5.98
CA GLU A 70 -5.23 -0.65 5.47
C GLU A 70 -6.04 0.47 6.12
N GLU A 71 -5.91 0.61 7.42
CA GLU A 71 -6.63 1.63 8.14
C GLU A 71 -6.23 3.02 7.67
N GLU A 72 -4.94 3.23 7.44
CA GLU A 72 -4.47 4.52 6.98
C GLU A 72 -5.00 4.83 5.59
N ILE A 73 -4.98 3.85 4.69
CA ILE A 73 -5.52 4.05 3.36
C ILE A 73 -7.00 4.40 3.44
N ARG A 74 -7.75 3.68 4.24
CA ARG A 74 -9.19 3.92 4.33
C ARG A 74 -9.47 5.32 4.85
N SER A 75 -8.66 5.82 5.78
CA SER A 75 -8.89 7.14 6.34
C SER A 75 -8.65 8.25 5.32
N LEU A 76 -7.87 7.98 4.29
CA LEU A 76 -7.54 8.99 3.29
C LEU A 76 -8.32 8.81 1.99
N HIS A 77 -8.94 7.65 1.81
CA HIS A 77 -9.58 7.30 0.55
C HIS A 77 -10.95 7.97 0.43
N SER A 78 -11.30 8.34 -0.79
CA SER A 78 -12.58 9.00 -1.01
C SER A 78 -13.69 8.03 -1.38
N TYR A 79 -13.37 6.78 -1.69
CA TYR A 79 -14.41 5.82 -2.06
C TYR A 79 -15.10 5.24 -0.84
N GLU A 80 -16.36 4.94 -1.02
CA GLU A 80 -17.13 4.28 0.03
C GLU A 80 -16.59 2.87 0.25
N ILE A 81 -16.28 2.16 -0.82
CA ILE A 81 -15.74 0.81 -0.75
C ILE A 81 -14.46 0.79 -1.58
N PRO A 82 -13.32 1.12 -0.98
CA PRO A 82 -12.07 1.14 -1.74
C PRO A 82 -11.54 -0.26 -1.97
N GLU A 83 -10.85 -0.45 -3.08
CA GLU A 83 -10.13 -1.68 -3.30
C GLU A 83 -8.85 -1.63 -2.48
N ILE A 84 -8.65 -2.56 -1.56
CA ILE A 84 -7.40 -2.69 -0.82
C ILE A 84 -7.19 -4.17 -0.70
N VAL A 85 -6.28 -4.70 -1.51
CA VAL A 85 -6.01 -6.13 -1.52
C VAL A 85 -4.51 -6.33 -1.44
N ALA A 86 -4.10 -7.51 -1.01
CA ALA A 86 -2.68 -7.80 -0.87
C ALA A 86 -2.39 -9.19 -1.39
N SER A 87 -1.21 -9.36 -1.96
CA SER A 87 -0.72 -10.66 -2.35
C SER A 87 0.65 -10.86 -1.74
N PRO A 88 1.02 -12.09 -1.43
CA PRO A 88 2.32 -12.34 -0.85
C PRO A 88 3.42 -12.23 -1.89
N ILE A 89 4.59 -11.77 -1.47
CA ILE A 89 5.78 -11.78 -2.29
C ILE A 89 6.49 -13.08 -1.92
N VAL A 90 6.36 -14.07 -2.79
CA VAL A 90 6.84 -15.40 -2.46
C VAL A 90 8.36 -15.49 -2.57
N PHE A 91 8.94 -14.83 -3.57
CA PHE A 91 10.38 -14.81 -3.77
C PHE A 91 10.84 -13.38 -4.01
N GLY A 92 11.99 -13.05 -3.50
CA GLY A 92 12.59 -11.75 -3.74
C GLY A 92 14.06 -11.85 -3.39
N ASN A 93 14.88 -10.94 -3.93
CA ASN A 93 16.29 -10.97 -3.58
C ASN A 93 16.44 -10.52 -2.14
N ARG A 94 17.37 -11.16 -1.46
CA ARG A 94 17.50 -10.99 -0.02
C ARG A 94 17.74 -9.56 0.41
N SER A 95 18.57 -8.85 -0.32
CA SER A 95 18.89 -7.48 0.07
C SER A 95 17.67 -6.56 -0.05
N TYR A 96 16.82 -6.78 -1.05
CA TYR A 96 15.64 -5.96 -1.19
C TYR A 96 14.62 -6.25 -0.08
N LEU A 97 14.45 -7.53 0.25
CA LEU A 97 13.51 -7.88 1.30
C LEU A 97 13.99 -7.34 2.65
N ALA A 98 15.31 -7.38 2.89
CA ALA A 98 15.85 -6.79 4.11
C ALA A 98 15.64 -5.28 4.12
N TRP A 99 15.74 -4.65 2.94
CA TRP A 99 15.50 -3.22 2.84
C TRP A 99 14.05 -2.88 3.19
N ILE A 100 13.11 -3.73 2.80
CA ILE A 100 11.72 -3.52 3.20
C ILE A 100 11.64 -3.53 4.73
N ASP A 101 12.24 -4.53 5.37
CA ASP A 101 12.21 -4.60 6.84
C ASP A 101 12.78 -3.35 7.46
N ASP A 102 13.88 -2.87 6.94
CA ASP A 102 14.57 -1.72 7.56
C ASP A 102 13.77 -0.45 7.45
N ASN A 103 12.83 -0.39 6.51
CA ASN A 103 12.09 0.83 6.27
C ASN A 103 10.66 0.80 6.80
N LEU A 104 10.27 -0.28 7.45
CA LEU A 104 8.99 -0.34 8.12
C LEU A 104 9.19 -0.01 9.59
N MET A 105 8.14 0.50 10.24
CA MET A 105 8.28 0.85 11.64
C MET A 105 8.48 -0.40 12.46
N GLY A 106 9.28 -0.31 13.48
CA GLY A 106 9.54 -1.43 14.36
C GLY A 106 8.32 -1.78 15.15
N THR A 107 8.08 -3.07 15.27
CA THR A 107 6.92 -3.47 16.00
C THR A 107 7.17 -3.42 17.46
N ASN A 108 8.32 -3.72 17.87
CA ASN A 108 8.56 -3.69 19.25
C ASN A 108 9.36 -2.63 19.52
N ASP A 109 9.55 -1.86 18.70
CA ASP A 109 10.17 -0.84 19.06
C ASP A 109 11.09 -0.43 18.12
N GLY A 110 10.85 0.50 17.61
CA GLY A 110 11.72 1.12 16.81
C GLY A 110 13.07 1.14 17.37
N ALA A 111 13.13 0.99 18.64
CA ALA A 111 14.42 1.04 19.28
C ALA A 111 15.34 0.00 18.74
N GLU A 112 14.80 -1.15 18.46
CA GLU A 112 15.62 -2.17 17.97
C GLU A 112 16.11 -1.89 16.60
N LYS A 113 15.29 -1.34 15.78
CA LYS A 113 15.71 -1.01 14.45
C LYS A 113 16.65 0.16 14.46
N ASP A 114 16.48 1.04 15.38
CA ASP A 114 17.34 2.21 15.41
C ASP A 114 18.75 1.88 15.80
N LYS A 115 18.98 0.69 16.25
CA LYS A 115 20.32 0.34 16.60
C LYS A 115 21.18 0.01 15.42
N PHE A 116 20.57 -0.11 14.28
CA PHE A 116 21.33 -0.42 13.08
C PHE A 116 21.47 0.75 12.13
#